data_f027197b2ffd7c5d8668c0e220623137
#
_entry.id   f027197b2ffd7c5d8668c0e220623137
#
_cell.length_a   1.000
_cell.length_b   1.000
_cell.length_c   1.000
_cell.angle_alpha   90.00
_cell.angle_beta   90.00
_cell.angle_gamma   90.00
#
_symmetry.space_group_name_H-M   'P 1'
#
loop_
_entity.id
_entity.type
_entity.pdbx_description
1 polymer ?
#
loop_
_entity_poly.entity_id
_entity_poly.type
_entity_poly.pdbx_seq_one_letter_code
_entity_poly.pdbx_strand_id
1 'polypeptide(L)'
;ENCYGKKNFFMYKYNGIQPGILTNHADRIEYAEGDYKLLDGVYLIPHKTVGLEKIAKKVNLYVKDNGKMFPDDFAHEQSLVFDTPKGLVIFNSCSHGGPDNIITEVLATFPEKEICAYVGGLHLYKSSEKEVRELADRIKETGITKIITGHCTGDEAFVILKEELGDVIEQMYTGMEIEL
;
A
#
# COMPACT_ATOMS: atom_id res chain seq x y z
N GLU A 1 -9.15 -14.08 -3.81
CA GLU A 1 -9.71 -14.37 -5.15
C GLU A 1 -10.98 -13.55 -5.49
N ASN A 2 -11.33 -12.51 -4.74
CA ASN A 2 -12.62 -11.82 -4.91
C ASN A 2 -12.49 -10.37 -5.40
N CYS A 3 -11.30 -9.95 -5.90
CA CYS A 3 -11.02 -8.57 -6.26
C CYS A 3 -11.44 -8.23 -7.68
N TYR A 4 -12.07 -7.08 -7.86
CA TYR A 4 -12.61 -6.61 -9.14
C TYR A 4 -12.36 -5.12 -9.33
N GLY A 5 -12.06 -4.73 -10.58
CA GLY A 5 -12.05 -3.34 -11.00
C GLY A 5 -13.36 -2.97 -11.69
N LYS A 6 -13.99 -1.86 -11.29
CA LYS A 6 -15.19 -1.36 -11.96
C LYS A 6 -14.81 -0.61 -13.23
N LYS A 7 -15.33 -1.02 -14.38
CA LYS A 7 -15.07 -0.41 -15.70
C LYS A 7 -16.08 0.66 -16.08
N ASN A 8 -17.37 0.40 -15.78
CA ASN A 8 -18.46 1.34 -15.99
C ASN A 8 -19.62 1.00 -15.05
N PHE A 9 -20.78 1.63 -15.21
CA PHE A 9 -21.90 1.50 -14.29
C PHE A 9 -22.35 0.05 -14.04
N PHE A 10 -22.24 -0.84 -15.04
CA PHE A 10 -22.72 -2.22 -14.96
C PHE A 10 -21.62 -3.29 -15.04
N MET A 11 -20.37 -2.92 -15.34
CA MET A 11 -19.33 -3.88 -15.69
C MET A 11 -18.19 -3.87 -14.68
N TYR A 12 -17.90 -5.06 -14.12
CA TYR A 12 -16.76 -5.34 -13.27
C TYR A 12 -15.83 -6.32 -14.00
N LYS A 13 -14.54 -6.07 -13.94
CA LYS A 13 -13.50 -6.97 -14.44
C LYS A 13 -12.79 -7.58 -13.26
N TYR A 14 -12.64 -8.89 -13.26
CA TYR A 14 -11.81 -9.60 -12.29
C TYR A 14 -10.35 -9.16 -12.42
N ASN A 15 -9.72 -8.82 -11.32
CA ASN A 15 -8.31 -8.42 -11.21
C ASN A 15 -7.60 -9.01 -9.98
N GLY A 16 -8.20 -10.04 -9.39
CA GLY A 16 -7.56 -10.83 -8.33
C GLY A 16 -6.50 -11.79 -8.87
N ILE A 17 -5.95 -12.60 -7.99
CA ILE A 17 -5.01 -13.68 -8.33
C ILE A 17 -5.72 -14.75 -9.19
N GLN A 18 -4.92 -15.57 -9.89
CA GLN A 18 -5.49 -16.63 -10.72
C GLN A 18 -6.45 -17.53 -9.91
N PRO A 19 -7.71 -17.70 -10.37
CA PRO A 19 -8.68 -18.54 -9.69
C PRO A 19 -8.17 -19.97 -9.47
N GLY A 20 -8.40 -20.51 -8.29
CA GLY A 20 -7.96 -21.86 -7.92
C GLY A 20 -6.56 -21.96 -7.34
N ILE A 21 -5.76 -20.90 -7.37
CA ILE A 21 -4.37 -20.97 -6.84
C ILE A 21 -4.36 -21.26 -5.35
N LEU A 22 -5.28 -20.64 -4.58
CA LEU A 22 -5.38 -20.85 -3.14
C LEU A 22 -5.81 -22.29 -2.79
N THR A 23 -6.66 -22.89 -3.61
CA THR A 23 -7.11 -24.28 -3.42
C THR A 23 -6.06 -25.29 -3.87
N ASN A 24 -5.43 -25.04 -5.03
CA ASN A 24 -4.48 -25.98 -5.62
C ASN A 24 -3.13 -26.03 -4.89
N HIS A 25 -2.82 -25.00 -4.10
CA HIS A 25 -1.57 -24.87 -3.35
C HIS A 25 -1.81 -24.61 -1.85
N ALA A 26 -2.97 -25.08 -1.31
CA ALA A 26 -3.35 -24.83 0.07
C ALA A 26 -2.29 -25.33 1.09
N ASP A 27 -1.54 -26.37 0.74
CA ASP A 27 -0.42 -26.92 1.52
C ASP A 27 0.80 -25.98 1.62
N ARG A 28 0.84 -24.91 0.82
CA ARG A 28 1.94 -23.93 0.74
C ARG A 28 1.48 -22.51 1.13
N ILE A 29 0.25 -22.36 1.57
CA ILE A 29 -0.35 -21.05 1.88
C ILE A 29 -0.66 -20.98 3.35
N GLU A 30 -0.18 -19.94 3.99
CA GLU A 30 -0.53 -19.57 5.35
C GLU A 30 -1.28 -18.24 5.32
N TYR A 31 -2.41 -18.17 6.02
CA TYR A 31 -3.19 -16.95 6.15
C TYR A 31 -2.75 -16.22 7.41
N ALA A 32 -2.16 -15.04 7.23
CA ALA A 32 -1.78 -14.17 8.32
C ALA A 32 -2.96 -13.27 8.72
N GLU A 33 -3.25 -13.20 10.02
CA GLU A 33 -4.30 -12.36 10.60
C GLU A 33 -3.71 -11.39 11.62
N GLY A 34 -4.18 -10.13 11.59
CA GLY A 34 -3.68 -9.09 12.48
C GLY A 34 -2.19 -8.77 12.27
N ASP A 35 -1.55 -8.19 13.26
CA ASP A 35 -0.10 -7.96 13.25
C ASP A 35 0.62 -9.31 13.37
N TYR A 36 1.20 -9.77 12.28
CA TYR A 36 1.75 -11.11 12.18
C TYR A 36 3.28 -11.08 12.11
N LYS A 37 3.92 -11.75 13.08
CA LYS A 37 5.37 -11.90 13.09
C LYS A 37 5.78 -13.10 12.25
N LEU A 38 6.42 -12.86 11.10
CA LEU A 38 6.94 -13.91 10.22
C LEU A 38 8.18 -14.59 10.81
N LEU A 39 9.13 -13.78 11.27
CA LEU A 39 10.35 -14.18 11.96
C LEU A 39 10.90 -13.00 12.76
N ASP A 40 12.01 -13.19 13.46
CA ASP A 40 12.61 -12.12 14.25
C ASP A 40 12.97 -10.92 13.36
N GLY A 41 12.41 -9.75 13.71
CA GLY A 41 12.60 -8.51 12.96
C GLY A 41 11.80 -8.40 11.67
N VAL A 42 10.87 -9.33 11.35
CA VAL A 42 10.06 -9.27 10.13
C VAL A 42 8.58 -9.50 10.44
N TYR A 43 7.75 -8.55 10.00
CA TYR A 43 6.32 -8.50 10.32
C TYR A 43 5.47 -8.26 9.07
N LEU A 44 4.23 -8.74 9.11
CA LEU A 44 3.14 -8.33 8.24
C LEU A 44 2.15 -7.50 9.05
N ILE A 45 1.91 -6.28 8.59
CA ILE A 45 1.00 -5.33 9.24
C ILE A 45 -0.16 -5.05 8.31
N PRO A 46 -1.40 -5.42 8.68
CA PRO A 46 -2.59 -5.15 7.87
C PRO A 46 -3.07 -3.72 8.06
N HIS A 47 -3.99 -3.30 7.20
CA HIS A 47 -4.73 -2.06 7.42
C HIS A 47 -5.56 -2.11 8.71
N LYS A 48 -5.53 -1.00 9.45
CA LYS A 48 -6.32 -0.76 10.68
C LYS A 48 -7.24 0.47 10.54
N THR A 49 -7.03 1.25 9.49
CA THR A 49 -7.80 2.46 9.19
C THR A 49 -9.22 2.09 8.79
N VAL A 50 -10.20 2.70 9.43
CA VAL A 50 -11.63 2.48 9.16
C VAL A 50 -12.08 3.37 8.00
N GLY A 51 -12.93 2.84 7.13
CA GLY A 51 -13.57 3.62 6.06
C GLY A 51 -12.77 3.69 4.76
N LEU A 52 -11.80 2.79 4.57
CA LEU A 52 -11.01 2.67 3.34
C LEU A 52 -11.87 2.38 2.10
N GLU A 53 -13.09 1.89 2.26
CA GLU A 53 -14.08 1.70 1.18
C GLU A 53 -14.39 3.02 0.42
N LYS A 54 -14.17 4.17 1.05
CA LYS A 54 -14.30 5.49 0.39
C LYS A 54 -13.19 5.67 -0.65
N ILE A 55 -11.97 5.25 -0.33
CA ILE A 55 -10.82 5.26 -1.24
C ILE A 55 -11.07 4.27 -2.36
N ALA A 56 -11.48 3.04 -2.03
CA ALA A 56 -11.78 2.00 -3.01
C ALA A 56 -12.84 2.43 -4.04
N LYS A 57 -13.92 3.09 -3.60
CA LYS A 57 -14.92 3.67 -4.50
C LYS A 57 -14.32 4.64 -5.52
N LYS A 58 -13.40 5.48 -5.06
CA LYS A 58 -12.74 6.51 -5.87
C LYS A 58 -11.82 5.89 -6.93
N VAL A 59 -11.08 4.85 -6.56
CA VAL A 59 -10.16 4.14 -7.47
C VAL A 59 -10.83 2.97 -8.20
N ASN A 60 -12.15 2.77 -8.01
CA ASN A 60 -12.94 1.70 -8.64
C ASN A 60 -12.50 0.28 -8.31
N LEU A 61 -12.08 0.04 -7.06
CA LEU A 61 -11.74 -1.28 -6.54
C LEU A 61 -12.89 -1.85 -5.69
N TYR A 62 -13.22 -3.10 -5.94
CA TYR A 62 -14.36 -3.79 -5.34
C TYR A 62 -14.03 -5.24 -5.01
N VAL A 63 -14.71 -5.76 -4.00
CA VAL A 63 -14.72 -7.19 -3.66
C VAL A 63 -16.11 -7.77 -3.92
N LYS A 64 -16.16 -9.05 -4.27
CA LYS A 64 -17.41 -9.79 -4.45
C LYS A 64 -17.64 -10.69 -3.24
N ASP A 65 -18.73 -10.44 -2.53
CA ASP A 65 -19.19 -11.29 -1.44
C ASP A 65 -20.64 -11.71 -1.65
N ASN A 66 -20.93 -13.01 -1.48
CA ASN A 66 -22.27 -13.59 -1.64
C ASN A 66 -23.00 -13.12 -2.92
N GLY A 67 -22.25 -13.01 -4.03
CA GLY A 67 -22.77 -12.61 -5.34
C GLY A 67 -22.96 -11.11 -5.53
N LYS A 68 -22.74 -10.30 -4.50
CA LYS A 68 -22.85 -8.83 -4.54
C LYS A 68 -21.47 -8.17 -4.57
N MET A 69 -21.41 -6.97 -5.16
CA MET A 69 -20.20 -6.16 -5.25
C MET A 69 -20.20 -5.10 -4.16
N PHE A 70 -19.14 -5.05 -3.38
CA PHE A 70 -18.89 -4.06 -2.34
C PHE A 70 -17.58 -3.31 -2.65
N PRO A 71 -17.47 -2.03 -2.31
CA PRO A 71 -16.16 -1.37 -2.32
C PRO A 71 -15.19 -2.14 -1.44
N ASP A 72 -13.95 -2.25 -1.90
CA ASP A 72 -12.90 -2.97 -1.17
C ASP A 72 -12.55 -2.22 0.12
N ASP A 73 -12.43 -2.92 1.22
CA ASP A 73 -11.94 -2.39 2.51
C ASP A 73 -10.43 -2.57 2.67
N PHE A 74 -9.79 -3.21 1.68
CA PHE A 74 -8.37 -3.56 1.66
C PHE A 74 -7.88 -4.42 2.83
N ALA A 75 -8.79 -5.12 3.51
CA ALA A 75 -8.44 -6.03 4.61
C ALA A 75 -7.47 -7.16 4.20
N HIS A 76 -7.33 -7.42 2.90
CA HIS A 76 -6.40 -8.39 2.33
C HIS A 76 -5.00 -7.82 2.06
N GLU A 77 -4.82 -6.49 2.14
CA GLU A 77 -3.51 -5.87 1.96
C GLU A 77 -2.72 -5.89 3.27
N GLN A 78 -1.45 -6.22 3.14
CA GLN A 78 -0.51 -6.23 4.25
C GLN A 78 0.79 -5.56 3.82
N SER A 79 1.38 -4.80 4.74
CA SER A 79 2.70 -4.22 4.57
C SER A 79 3.74 -5.14 5.20
N LEU A 80 4.81 -5.44 4.47
CA LEU A 80 5.96 -6.15 5.00
C LEU A 80 6.88 -5.15 5.69
N VAL A 81 7.15 -5.36 6.97
CA VAL A 81 7.95 -4.45 7.80
C VAL A 81 9.19 -5.17 8.32
N PHE A 82 10.35 -4.59 8.07
CA PHE A 82 11.62 -5.03 8.65
C PHE A 82 12.02 -4.10 9.79
N ASP A 83 12.27 -4.68 10.96
CA ASP A 83 12.86 -3.99 12.12
C ASP A 83 14.38 -4.10 12.05
N THR A 84 15.03 -3.01 11.70
CA THR A 84 16.48 -2.94 11.50
C THR A 84 17.15 -2.11 12.61
N PRO A 85 18.47 -2.19 12.79
CA PRO A 85 19.19 -1.32 13.73
C PRO A 85 19.05 0.19 13.41
N LYS A 86 18.71 0.55 12.17
CA LYS A 86 18.50 1.95 11.74
C LYS A 86 17.04 2.41 11.83
N GLY A 87 16.10 1.52 12.16
CA GLY A 87 14.66 1.78 12.21
C GLY A 87 13.85 0.82 11.34
N LEU A 88 12.57 1.10 11.20
CA LEU A 88 11.65 0.27 10.41
C LEU A 88 11.77 0.58 8.91
N VAL A 89 11.75 -0.47 8.10
CA VAL A 89 11.63 -0.36 6.64
C VAL A 89 10.33 -1.01 6.22
N ILE A 90 9.46 -0.25 5.57
CA ILE A 90 8.15 -0.69 5.09
C ILE A 90 8.24 -1.03 3.61
N PHE A 91 7.79 -2.23 3.22
CA PHE A 91 7.55 -2.62 1.83
C PHE A 91 6.06 -2.82 1.60
N ASN A 92 5.53 -2.17 0.59
CA ASN A 92 4.16 -2.36 0.13
C ASN A 92 4.11 -2.40 -1.39
N SER A 93 3.13 -3.10 -2.00
CA SER A 93 3.06 -3.18 -3.46
C SER A 93 2.45 -1.92 -4.08
N CYS A 94 1.16 -1.68 -3.88
CA CYS A 94 0.40 -0.59 -4.51
C CYS A 94 -0.18 0.44 -3.54
N SER A 95 -0.26 0.15 -2.25
CA SER A 95 -0.76 1.07 -1.21
C SER A 95 -2.16 1.61 -1.49
N HIS A 96 -3.10 0.73 -1.85
CA HIS A 96 -4.46 1.16 -2.21
C HIS A 96 -5.19 1.84 -1.06
N GLY A 97 -4.90 1.44 0.18
CA GLY A 97 -5.44 2.08 1.40
C GLY A 97 -4.81 3.44 1.74
N GLY A 98 -3.77 3.86 0.99
CA GLY A 98 -3.02 5.10 1.19
C GLY A 98 -1.70 4.91 1.94
N PRO A 99 -0.58 5.43 1.42
CA PRO A 99 0.74 5.29 2.06
C PRO A 99 0.81 6.02 3.41
N ASP A 100 0.12 7.14 3.56
CA ASP A 100 0.00 7.90 4.81
C ASP A 100 -0.70 7.07 5.91
N ASN A 101 -1.76 6.35 5.57
CA ASN A 101 -2.42 5.42 6.49
C ASN A 101 -1.48 4.28 6.87
N ILE A 102 -0.80 3.64 5.91
CA ILE A 102 0.14 2.54 6.16
C ILE A 102 1.26 2.98 7.11
N ILE A 103 1.88 4.14 6.86
CA ILE A 103 2.93 4.70 7.71
C ILE A 103 2.40 4.90 9.14
N THR A 104 1.22 5.50 9.28
CA THR A 104 0.58 5.75 10.59
C THR A 104 0.26 4.44 11.32
N GLU A 105 -0.24 3.44 10.61
CA GLU A 105 -0.58 2.12 11.17
C GLU A 105 0.66 1.38 11.67
N VAL A 106 1.76 1.45 10.93
CA VAL A 106 3.05 0.88 11.35
C VAL A 106 3.62 1.60 12.57
N LEU A 107 3.58 2.94 12.59
CA LEU A 107 3.99 3.71 13.77
C LEU A 107 3.14 3.39 15.00
N ALA A 108 1.82 3.21 14.83
CA ALA A 108 0.93 2.82 15.94
C ALA A 108 1.23 1.40 16.46
N THR A 109 1.74 0.50 15.61
CA THR A 109 2.16 -0.85 16.01
C THR A 109 3.50 -0.83 16.75
N PHE A 110 4.40 0.07 16.37
CA PHE A 110 5.75 0.18 16.91
C PHE A 110 6.04 1.60 17.44
N PRO A 111 5.37 2.04 18.51
CA PRO A 111 5.39 3.45 18.94
C PRO A 111 6.78 3.95 19.39
N GLU A 112 7.69 3.04 19.75
CA GLU A 112 9.06 3.35 20.18
C GLU A 112 10.09 3.31 19.02
N LYS A 113 9.61 3.11 17.77
CA LYS A 113 10.46 2.99 16.59
C LYS A 113 10.25 4.13 15.61
N GLU A 114 11.30 4.44 14.88
CA GLU A 114 11.23 5.36 13.74
C GLU A 114 11.16 4.57 12.42
N ILE A 115 10.51 5.14 11.40
CA ILE A 115 10.51 4.57 10.05
C ILE A 115 11.65 5.22 9.27
N CYS A 116 12.65 4.41 8.90
CA CYS A 116 13.77 4.90 8.09
C CYS A 116 13.48 4.89 6.59
N ALA A 117 12.59 4.01 6.11
CA ALA A 117 12.22 4.02 4.70
C ALA A 117 10.85 3.37 4.44
N TYR A 118 10.20 3.86 3.39
CA TYR A 118 9.04 3.26 2.74
C TYR A 118 9.38 2.93 1.29
N VAL A 119 9.12 1.70 0.86
CA VAL A 119 9.41 1.22 -0.49
C VAL A 119 8.14 0.65 -1.11
N GLY A 120 7.66 1.25 -2.19
CA GLY A 120 6.47 0.74 -2.88
C GLY A 120 5.77 1.75 -3.79
N GLY A 121 4.75 1.28 -4.51
CA GLY A 121 3.88 2.12 -5.32
C GLY A 121 2.83 2.84 -4.47
N LEU A 122 2.43 4.04 -4.88
CA LEU A 122 1.49 4.89 -4.14
C LEU A 122 0.10 4.97 -4.80
N HIS A 123 -0.11 4.22 -5.88
CA HIS A 123 -1.37 4.11 -6.64
C HIS A 123 -1.99 5.45 -7.07
N LEU A 124 -1.15 6.37 -7.56
CA LEU A 124 -1.54 7.74 -7.90
C LEU A 124 -1.70 8.03 -9.41
N TYR A 125 -1.50 7.05 -10.27
CA TYR A 125 -1.48 7.23 -11.74
C TYR A 125 -2.77 7.81 -12.35
N LYS A 126 -3.86 7.93 -11.57
CA LYS A 126 -5.14 8.56 -11.94
C LYS A 126 -5.55 9.69 -11.00
N SER A 127 -4.72 10.04 -10.06
CA SER A 127 -5.01 11.10 -9.11
C SER A 127 -4.82 12.46 -9.78
N SER A 128 -5.65 13.42 -9.40
CA SER A 128 -5.47 14.81 -9.81
C SER A 128 -4.29 15.44 -9.06
N GLU A 129 -3.70 16.50 -9.62
CA GLU A 129 -2.63 17.26 -8.97
C GLU A 129 -3.00 17.66 -7.53
N LYS A 130 -4.23 18.16 -7.33
CA LYS A 130 -4.72 18.54 -6.00
C LYS A 130 -4.64 17.37 -5.01
N GLU A 131 -5.06 16.18 -5.41
CA GLU A 131 -5.05 14.99 -4.56
C GLU A 131 -3.62 14.53 -4.22
N VAL A 132 -2.71 14.65 -5.19
CA VAL A 132 -1.30 14.32 -4.98
C VAL A 132 -0.66 15.30 -3.99
N ARG A 133 -0.93 16.61 -4.10
CA ARG A 133 -0.43 17.62 -3.15
C ARG A 133 -1.01 17.43 -1.75
N GLU A 134 -2.32 17.17 -1.64
CA GLU A 134 -2.97 16.86 -0.35
C GLU A 134 -2.37 15.59 0.30
N LEU A 135 -2.02 14.58 -0.49
CA LEU A 135 -1.31 13.39 0.02
C LEU A 135 0.10 13.74 0.49
N ALA A 136 0.84 14.55 -0.28
CA ALA A 136 2.18 15.00 0.12
C ALA A 136 2.16 15.71 1.49
N ASP A 137 1.15 16.54 1.75
CA ASP A 137 1.00 17.21 3.05
C ASP A 137 0.78 16.20 4.18
N ARG A 138 -0.10 15.19 3.99
CA ARG A 138 -0.29 14.13 5.00
C ARG A 138 0.96 13.25 5.19
N ILE A 139 1.73 13.02 4.12
CA ILE A 139 3.03 12.31 4.23
C ILE A 139 4.02 13.13 5.07
N LYS A 140 4.11 14.46 4.86
CA LYS A 140 4.96 15.34 5.69
C LYS A 140 4.61 15.23 7.18
N GLU A 141 3.31 15.14 7.50
CA GLU A 141 2.83 15.00 8.89
C GLU A 141 3.29 13.70 9.55
N THR A 142 3.59 12.65 8.80
CA THR A 142 4.10 11.38 9.35
C THR A 142 5.54 11.47 9.83
N GLY A 143 6.29 12.47 9.38
CA GLY A 143 7.72 12.63 9.68
C GLY A 143 8.65 11.66 8.95
N ILE A 144 8.15 10.87 7.99
CA ILE A 144 9.00 9.95 7.22
C ILE A 144 10.09 10.69 6.44
N THR A 145 11.29 10.12 6.42
CA THR A 145 12.47 10.76 5.84
C THR A 145 12.91 10.17 4.50
N LYS A 146 12.41 8.98 4.12
CA LYS A 146 12.77 8.32 2.86
C LYS A 146 11.60 7.54 2.28
N ILE A 147 11.24 7.85 1.03
CA ILE A 147 10.26 7.12 0.23
C ILE A 147 10.89 6.75 -1.10
N ILE A 148 10.83 5.48 -1.46
CA ILE A 148 11.30 4.96 -2.74
C ILE A 148 10.09 4.42 -3.47
N THR A 149 9.69 5.08 -4.55
CA THR A 149 8.42 4.79 -5.21
C THR A 149 8.53 4.67 -6.71
N GLY A 150 7.61 3.92 -7.30
CA GLY A 150 7.51 3.71 -8.74
C GLY A 150 6.20 2.99 -9.08
N HIS A 151 6.22 2.14 -10.12
CA HIS A 151 5.10 1.28 -10.50
C HIS A 151 3.80 2.07 -10.72
N CYS A 152 2.80 1.90 -9.84
CA CYS A 152 1.49 2.52 -9.93
C CYS A 152 1.43 3.97 -9.42
N THR A 153 2.54 4.54 -8.97
CA THR A 153 2.62 5.97 -8.63
C THR A 153 2.38 6.83 -9.86
N GLY A 154 2.97 6.46 -10.99
CA GLY A 154 2.89 7.22 -12.24
C GLY A 154 3.85 8.42 -12.26
N ASP A 155 4.36 8.75 -13.45
CA ASP A 155 5.41 9.76 -13.60
C ASP A 155 4.92 11.17 -13.26
N GLU A 156 3.69 11.53 -13.65
CA GLU A 156 3.11 12.85 -13.35
C GLU A 156 2.96 13.07 -11.83
N ALA A 157 2.42 12.07 -11.13
CA ALA A 157 2.29 12.14 -9.67
C ALA A 157 3.66 12.17 -8.98
N PHE A 158 4.63 11.41 -9.50
CA PHE A 158 5.99 11.44 -8.96
C PHE A 158 6.63 12.83 -9.08
N VAL A 159 6.48 13.53 -10.21
CA VAL A 159 7.00 14.89 -10.38
C VAL A 159 6.41 15.83 -9.33
N ILE A 160 5.10 15.80 -9.12
CA ILE A 160 4.42 16.64 -8.11
C ILE A 160 4.91 16.28 -6.69
N LEU A 161 5.01 15.00 -6.38
CA LEU A 161 5.52 14.55 -5.08
C LEU A 161 6.98 14.99 -4.87
N LYS A 162 7.80 14.97 -5.91
CA LYS A 162 9.19 15.43 -5.83
C LYS A 162 9.30 16.93 -5.58
N GLU A 163 8.40 17.74 -6.17
CA GLU A 163 8.29 19.17 -5.88
C GLU A 163 7.93 19.42 -4.41
N GLU A 164 7.00 18.63 -3.85
CA GLU A 164 6.50 18.82 -2.50
C GLU A 164 7.39 18.22 -1.40
N LEU A 165 7.97 17.06 -1.63
CA LEU A 165 8.70 16.27 -0.63
C LEU A 165 10.23 16.39 -0.79
N GLY A 166 10.72 16.94 -1.90
CA GLY A 166 12.15 17.14 -2.11
C GLY A 166 12.93 15.82 -2.07
N ASP A 167 13.97 15.77 -1.25
CA ASP A 167 14.87 14.60 -1.15
C ASP A 167 14.32 13.45 -0.31
N VAL A 168 13.16 13.63 0.31
CA VAL A 168 12.43 12.55 0.98
C VAL A 168 11.99 11.48 -0.01
N ILE A 169 11.67 11.85 -1.27
CA ILE A 169 11.16 10.91 -2.28
C ILE A 169 12.16 10.68 -3.41
N GLU A 170 12.29 9.41 -3.81
CA GLU A 170 13.16 8.95 -4.89
C GLU A 170 12.42 7.98 -5.80
N GLN A 171 12.68 8.06 -7.11
CA GLN A 171 12.05 7.18 -8.09
C GLN A 171 12.79 5.85 -8.17
N MET A 172 12.02 4.76 -8.02
CA MET A 172 12.51 3.40 -8.19
C MET A 172 12.75 3.10 -9.67
N TYR A 173 13.85 2.42 -9.98
CA TYR A 173 14.14 1.91 -11.31
C TYR A 173 14.72 0.49 -11.25
N THR A 174 14.65 -0.23 -12.38
CA THR A 174 15.18 -1.61 -12.47
C THR A 174 16.68 -1.65 -12.23
N GLY A 175 17.11 -2.52 -11.32
CA GLY A 175 18.51 -2.65 -10.92
C GLY A 175 18.96 -1.60 -9.88
N MET A 176 18.04 -0.86 -9.28
CA MET A 176 18.37 0.04 -8.17
C MET A 176 18.85 -0.75 -6.96
N GLU A 177 19.99 -0.35 -6.41
CA GLU A 177 20.53 -0.84 -5.16
C GLU A 177 20.53 0.30 -4.14
N ILE A 178 20.07 0.04 -2.92
CA ILE A 178 19.95 1.04 -1.87
C ILE A 178 20.44 0.44 -0.57
N GLU A 179 21.33 1.14 0.07
CA GLU A 179 21.72 0.88 1.45
C GLU A 179 20.89 1.80 2.37
N LEU A 180 20.06 1.18 3.22
CA LEU A 180 19.17 1.84 4.17
C LEU A 180 19.72 1.83 5.59
#